data_a2998e9a760b155d8b9a4ac4d5fc040b
#
_entry.id   a2998e9a760b155d8b9a4ac4d5fc040b
#
_cell.length_a   1.000
_cell.length_b   1.000
_cell.length_c   1.000
_cell.angle_alpha   90.00
_cell.angle_beta   90.00
_cell.angle_gamma   90.00
#
_symmetry.space_group_name_H-M   'P 1'
#
loop_
_entity.id
_entity.type
_entity.pdbx_description
1 polymer ?
#
loop_
_entity_poly.entity_id
_entity_poly.type
_entity_poly.pdbx_seq_one_letter_code
_entity_poly.pdbx_strand_id
1 'polypeptide(L)'
;MRRDGRRQRRGDVRAAVLVLLDEKPSNGYQLIQELTERSNETWRPSPGSIYPVLQQLEDEGLVEVSTSGTGRTYALSDAGRQLVNEQREQLGRPWENTEGGANVSARELMYTGRQVLLAARQVLMAGSETQVAKATTILADARRALYGILAEGDQE
;
A
#
# COMPACT_ATOMS: atom_id res chain seq x y z
N MET A 1 22.82 -12.67 12.90
CA MET A 1 22.58 -12.47 11.49
C MET A 1 21.18 -11.90 11.23
N ARG A 2 20.84 -10.75 11.86
CA ARG A 2 19.51 -10.10 11.75
C ARG A 2 19.61 -8.56 11.66
N ARG A 3 20.62 -8.02 10.96
CA ARG A 3 20.84 -6.56 10.86
C ARG A 3 20.56 -5.94 9.47
N ASP A 4 20.36 -6.72 8.43
CA ASP A 4 20.14 -6.20 7.06
C ASP A 4 18.69 -5.75 6.78
N GLY A 5 17.70 -6.39 7.36
CA GLY A 5 16.30 -6.04 7.08
C GLY A 5 15.84 -4.65 7.53
N ARG A 6 16.56 -4.01 8.49
CA ARG A 6 16.20 -2.67 8.99
C ARG A 6 16.77 -1.53 8.16
N ARG A 7 17.92 -1.74 7.50
CA ARG A 7 18.57 -0.70 6.69
C ARG A 7 17.88 -0.54 5.33
N GLN A 8 17.44 -1.63 4.76
CA GLN A 8 16.72 -1.67 3.48
C GLN A 8 15.35 -1.00 3.60
N ARG A 9 14.63 -1.19 4.70
CA ARG A 9 13.33 -0.57 4.97
C ARG A 9 13.33 0.95 5.05
N ARG A 10 14.42 1.61 5.46
CA ARG A 10 14.50 3.08 5.50
C ARG A 10 14.70 3.70 4.13
N GLY A 11 15.53 3.08 3.29
CA GLY A 11 15.69 3.49 1.90
C GLY A 11 14.41 3.31 1.10
N ASP A 12 13.68 2.22 1.37
CA ASP A 12 12.40 1.93 0.72
C ASP A 12 11.31 2.94 1.09
N VAL A 13 11.25 3.38 2.36
CA VAL A 13 10.32 4.43 2.81
C VAL A 13 10.60 5.75 2.10
N ARG A 14 11.86 6.14 1.99
CA ARG A 14 12.25 7.37 1.29
C ARG A 14 11.85 7.33 -0.18
N ALA A 15 12.19 6.25 -0.88
CA ALA A 15 11.85 6.05 -2.29
C ALA A 15 10.32 6.05 -2.49
N ALA A 16 9.59 5.34 -1.64
CA ALA A 16 8.14 5.26 -1.69
C ALA A 16 7.45 6.62 -1.50
N VAL A 17 7.91 7.41 -0.53
CA VAL A 17 7.39 8.75 -0.27
C VAL A 17 7.61 9.66 -1.49
N LEU A 18 8.81 9.64 -2.07
CA LEU A 18 9.12 10.43 -3.27
C LEU A 18 8.21 10.07 -4.45
N VAL A 19 8.03 8.78 -4.72
CA VAL A 19 7.18 8.31 -5.83
C VAL A 19 5.72 8.68 -5.61
N LEU A 20 5.20 8.53 -4.39
CA LEU A 20 3.82 8.88 -4.08
C LEU A 20 3.56 10.39 -4.15
N LEU A 21 4.52 11.20 -3.69
CA LEU A 21 4.39 12.65 -3.77
C LEU A 21 4.55 13.19 -5.20
N ASP A 22 5.21 12.44 -6.09
CA ASP A 22 5.24 12.75 -7.53
C ASP A 22 3.85 12.62 -8.17
N GLU A 23 3.03 11.73 -7.67
CA GLU A 23 1.66 11.55 -8.17
C GLU A 23 0.70 12.63 -7.67
N LYS A 24 0.74 12.94 -6.37
CA LYS A 24 -0.12 13.96 -5.74
C LYS A 24 0.45 14.42 -4.39
N PRO A 25 0.20 15.70 -4.02
CA PRO A 25 0.42 16.16 -2.65
C PRO A 25 -0.37 15.33 -1.66
N SER A 26 0.23 14.99 -0.52
CA SER A 26 -0.38 14.12 0.48
C SER A 26 0.09 14.48 1.89
N ASN A 27 -0.74 14.20 2.89
CA ASN A 27 -0.31 14.23 4.28
C ASN A 27 0.32 12.89 4.69
N GLY A 28 0.96 12.85 5.86
CA GLY A 28 1.64 11.63 6.34
C GLY A 28 0.71 10.43 6.50
N TYR A 29 -0.51 10.67 6.94
CA TYR A 29 -1.52 9.61 7.09
C TYR A 29 -1.93 9.01 5.73
N GLN A 30 -2.17 9.86 4.74
CA GLN A 30 -2.47 9.43 3.38
C GLN A 30 -1.34 8.60 2.77
N LEU A 31 -0.08 8.99 3.00
CA LEU A 31 1.08 8.22 2.55
C LEU A 31 1.12 6.82 3.18
N ILE A 32 0.86 6.71 4.48
CA ILE A 32 0.78 5.41 5.16
C ILE A 32 -0.33 4.55 4.57
N GLN A 33 -1.51 5.13 4.34
CA GLN A 33 -2.62 4.41 3.73
C GLN A 33 -2.31 3.95 2.30
N GLU A 34 -1.77 4.82 1.46
CA GLU A 34 -1.41 4.47 0.08
C GLU A 34 -0.38 3.33 0.05
N LEU A 35 0.66 3.39 0.90
CA LEU A 35 1.65 2.32 0.98
C LEU A 35 1.05 1.01 1.47
N THR A 36 0.18 1.07 2.47
CA THR A 36 -0.52 -0.12 2.96
C THR A 36 -1.38 -0.73 1.87
N GLU A 37 -2.11 0.09 1.13
CA GLU A 37 -2.96 -0.35 0.03
C GLU A 37 -2.18 -0.93 -1.15
N ARG A 38 -1.16 -0.23 -1.61
CA ARG A 38 -0.37 -0.66 -2.77
C ARG A 38 0.51 -1.86 -2.52
N SER A 39 0.87 -2.10 -1.26
CA SER A 39 1.60 -3.31 -0.86
C SER A 39 0.68 -4.49 -0.53
N ASN A 40 -0.63 -4.38 -0.77
CA ASN A 40 -1.62 -5.39 -0.35
C ASN A 40 -1.52 -5.73 1.14
N GLU A 41 -1.40 -4.70 1.98
CA GLU A 41 -1.28 -4.80 3.44
C GLU A 41 -0.02 -5.52 3.95
N THR A 42 0.93 -5.84 3.07
CA THR A 42 2.20 -6.46 3.47
C THR A 42 3.17 -5.45 4.07
N TRP A 43 3.00 -4.17 3.79
CA TRP A 43 3.84 -3.10 4.31
C TRP A 43 3.01 -1.91 4.80
N ARG A 44 2.91 -1.80 6.11
CA ARG A 44 2.30 -0.66 6.79
C ARG A 44 3.36 0.09 7.59
N PRO A 45 3.96 1.15 7.03
CA PRO A 45 4.94 1.94 7.77
C PRO A 45 4.25 2.66 8.95
N SER A 46 4.99 2.74 10.04
CA SER A 46 4.52 3.50 11.22
C SER A 46 4.71 5.01 11.02
N PRO A 47 3.97 5.85 11.75
CA PRO A 47 4.24 7.28 11.81
C PRO A 47 5.71 7.59 12.16
N GLY A 48 6.31 6.81 13.07
CA GLY A 48 7.72 6.91 13.44
C GLY A 48 8.72 6.59 12.31
N SER A 49 8.27 5.96 11.24
CA SER A 49 9.07 5.71 10.03
C SER A 49 8.83 6.77 8.96
N ILE A 50 7.62 7.28 8.81
CA ILE A 50 7.23 8.22 7.76
C ILE A 50 7.64 9.66 8.10
N TYR A 51 7.32 10.16 9.27
CA TYR A 51 7.54 11.57 9.61
C TYR A 51 9.02 11.98 9.64
N PRO A 52 9.97 11.16 10.16
CA PRO A 52 11.39 11.49 10.05
C PRO A 52 11.89 11.56 8.61
N VAL A 53 11.36 10.74 7.71
CA VAL A 53 11.70 10.78 6.27
C VAL A 53 11.16 12.05 5.63
N LEU A 54 9.92 12.44 5.92
CA LEU A 54 9.32 13.68 5.44
C LEU A 54 10.12 14.90 5.92
N GLN A 55 10.50 14.91 7.19
CA GLN A 55 11.35 15.97 7.75
C GLN A 55 12.71 16.04 7.06
N GLN A 56 13.33 14.91 6.82
CA GLN A 56 14.62 14.86 6.12
C GLN A 56 14.49 15.36 4.68
N LEU A 57 13.45 14.97 3.95
CA LEU A 57 13.20 15.44 2.59
C LEU A 57 12.91 16.94 2.53
N GLU A 58 12.22 17.48 3.53
CA GLU A 58 12.01 18.92 3.68
C GLU A 58 13.35 19.65 3.93
N ASP A 59 14.18 19.14 4.84
CA ASP A 59 15.50 19.69 5.14
C ASP A 59 16.44 19.67 3.92
N GLU A 60 16.32 18.66 3.08
CA GLU A 60 17.06 18.55 1.81
C GLU A 60 16.49 19.43 0.68
N GLY A 61 15.37 20.10 0.90
CA GLY A 61 14.71 20.94 -0.09
C GLY A 61 14.01 20.17 -1.22
N LEU A 62 13.74 18.87 -1.03
CA LEU A 62 13.06 18.02 -2.02
C LEU A 62 11.54 18.01 -1.85
N VAL A 63 11.07 18.39 -0.68
CA VAL A 63 9.66 18.42 -0.31
C VAL A 63 9.34 19.78 0.31
N GLU A 64 8.19 20.31 -0.07
CA GLU A 64 7.60 21.52 0.48
C GLU A 64 6.39 21.16 1.34
N VAL A 65 6.21 21.91 2.43
CA VAL A 65 5.10 21.72 3.35
C VAL A 65 4.16 22.91 3.26
N SER A 66 2.90 22.63 3.02
CA SER A 66 1.84 23.60 3.17
C SER A 66 0.98 23.25 4.38
N THR A 67 0.63 24.27 5.17
CA THR A 67 -0.26 24.12 6.30
C THR A 67 -1.58 24.77 5.92
N SER A 68 -2.64 23.98 5.80
CA SER A 68 -4.00 24.50 5.63
C SER A 68 -4.93 23.82 6.63
N GLY A 69 -5.64 24.63 7.43
CA GLY A 69 -6.51 24.11 8.47
C GLY A 69 -5.77 23.35 9.56
N THR A 70 -6.14 22.09 9.80
CA THR A 70 -5.63 21.25 10.90
C THR A 70 -4.50 20.32 10.49
N GLY A 71 -3.98 20.39 9.24
CA GLY A 71 -3.02 19.40 8.75
C GLY A 71 -1.88 19.99 7.91
N ARG A 72 -0.79 19.22 7.85
CA ARG A 72 0.36 19.45 6.99
C ARG A 72 0.22 18.62 5.71
N THR A 73 0.27 19.27 4.56
CA THR A 73 0.32 18.60 3.26
C THR A 73 1.72 18.77 2.67
N TYR A 74 2.28 17.66 2.23
CA TYR A 74 3.60 17.59 1.62
C TYR A 74 3.46 17.47 0.11
N ALA A 75 4.32 18.18 -0.62
CA ALA A 75 4.42 18.12 -2.08
C ALA A 75 5.89 18.11 -2.49
N LEU A 76 6.20 17.54 -3.65
CA LEU A 76 7.55 17.67 -4.19
C LEU A 76 7.84 19.14 -4.56
N SER A 77 9.03 19.61 -4.21
CA SER A 77 9.62 20.83 -4.79
C SER A 77 10.05 20.57 -6.25
N ASP A 78 10.46 21.62 -6.95
CA ASP A 78 11.03 21.45 -8.30
C ASP A 78 12.28 20.57 -8.28
N ALA A 79 13.13 20.71 -7.25
CA ALA A 79 14.28 19.84 -7.03
C ALA A 79 13.85 18.38 -6.77
N GLY A 80 12.79 18.16 -6.00
CA GLY A 80 12.22 16.85 -5.75
C GLY A 80 11.70 16.18 -7.00
N ARG A 81 10.97 16.91 -7.85
CA ARG A 81 10.49 16.40 -9.15
C ARG A 81 11.63 16.05 -10.08
N GLN A 82 12.66 16.89 -10.14
CA GLN A 82 13.85 16.61 -10.93
C GLN A 82 14.55 15.33 -10.45
N LEU A 83 14.72 15.15 -9.15
CA LEU A 83 15.32 13.96 -8.57
C LEU A 83 14.51 12.68 -8.95
N VAL A 84 13.19 12.74 -8.81
CA VAL A 84 12.33 11.60 -9.17
C VAL A 84 12.43 11.28 -10.66
N ASN A 85 12.45 12.29 -11.52
CA ASN A 85 12.60 12.07 -12.97
C ASN A 85 13.96 11.46 -13.34
N GLU A 86 15.03 11.91 -12.72
CA GLU A 86 16.38 11.39 -12.97
C GLU A 86 16.58 9.96 -12.44
N GLN A 87 15.92 9.62 -11.33
CA GLN A 87 16.06 8.34 -10.64
C GLN A 87 14.83 7.44 -10.75
N ARG A 88 13.96 7.67 -11.70
CA ARG A 88 12.69 6.95 -11.86
C ARG A 88 12.85 5.43 -11.90
N GLU A 89 13.83 4.94 -12.63
CA GLU A 89 14.11 3.49 -12.71
C GLU A 89 14.64 2.92 -11.38
N GLN A 90 15.50 3.68 -10.70
CA GLN A 90 16.07 3.27 -9.41
C GLN A 90 15.05 3.33 -8.27
N LEU A 91 14.17 4.33 -8.27
CA LEU A 91 13.09 4.46 -7.29
C LEU A 91 12.06 3.35 -7.47
N GLY A 92 11.69 3.05 -8.71
CA GLY A 92 10.77 1.97 -9.05
C GLY A 92 9.44 2.06 -8.32
N ARG A 93 9.00 0.95 -7.79
CA ARG A 93 7.81 0.81 -6.93
C ARG A 93 8.21 0.07 -5.65
N PRO A 94 8.71 0.77 -4.64
CA PRO A 94 9.26 0.15 -3.44
C PRO A 94 8.29 -0.75 -2.68
N TRP A 95 7.00 -0.47 -2.78
CA TRP A 95 5.94 -1.30 -2.19
C TRP A 95 5.75 -2.66 -2.86
N GLU A 96 6.26 -2.86 -4.07
CA GLU A 96 6.25 -4.16 -4.76
C GLU A 96 7.40 -5.07 -4.31
N ASN A 97 8.48 -4.48 -3.79
CA ASN A 97 9.69 -5.17 -3.37
C ASN A 97 9.71 -5.46 -1.86
N THR A 98 8.57 -5.48 -1.20
CA THR A 98 8.53 -5.86 0.20
C THR A 98 8.94 -7.32 0.35
N GLU A 99 10.19 -7.53 0.72
CA GLU A 99 10.78 -8.85 0.92
C GLU A 99 10.05 -9.63 2.00
N GLY A 100 9.47 -10.64 1.59
CA GLY A 100 8.93 -11.75 2.30
C GLY A 100 8.34 -12.67 1.27
N GLY A 101 9.17 -13.20 0.34
CA GLY A 101 8.87 -14.37 -0.50
C GLY A 101 7.41 -14.66 -0.91
N ALA A 102 6.53 -13.71 -0.75
CA ALA A 102 5.15 -13.86 -1.21
C ALA A 102 5.20 -13.89 -2.73
N ASN A 103 5.10 -15.07 -3.26
CA ASN A 103 4.89 -15.39 -4.64
C ASN A 103 3.94 -14.36 -5.27
N VAL A 104 4.16 -13.99 -6.53
CA VAL A 104 3.25 -13.13 -7.31
C VAL A 104 1.79 -13.59 -7.16
N SER A 105 1.57 -14.90 -7.14
CA SER A 105 0.26 -15.53 -6.89
C SER A 105 -0.35 -15.20 -5.53
N ALA A 106 0.44 -15.09 -4.48
CA ALA A 106 -0.06 -14.70 -3.16
C ALA A 106 -0.51 -13.24 -3.13
N ARG A 107 0.21 -12.36 -3.81
CA ARG A 107 -0.18 -10.94 -3.95
C ARG A 107 -1.47 -10.79 -4.75
N GLU A 108 -1.60 -11.53 -5.84
CA GLU A 108 -2.83 -11.55 -6.64
C GLU A 108 -4.03 -12.05 -5.83
N LEU A 109 -3.84 -13.10 -5.04
CA LEU A 109 -4.89 -13.64 -4.17
C LEU A 109 -5.33 -12.61 -3.13
N MET A 110 -4.40 -11.95 -2.45
CA MET A 110 -4.71 -10.91 -1.46
C MET A 110 -5.41 -9.71 -2.10
N TYR A 111 -4.94 -9.27 -3.26
CA TYR A 111 -5.56 -8.19 -4.02
C TYR A 111 -6.99 -8.53 -4.42
N THR A 112 -7.21 -9.72 -5.00
CA THR A 112 -8.52 -10.19 -5.42
C THR A 112 -9.48 -10.34 -4.22
N GLY A 113 -9.01 -10.90 -3.11
CA GLY A 113 -9.79 -11.01 -1.88
C GLY A 113 -10.25 -9.65 -1.37
N ARG A 114 -9.39 -8.65 -1.42
CA ARG A 114 -9.73 -7.27 -1.04
C ARG A 114 -10.77 -6.66 -1.97
N GLN A 115 -10.64 -6.84 -3.28
CA GLN A 115 -11.63 -6.36 -4.26
C GLN A 115 -13.01 -7.00 -4.01
N VAL A 116 -13.04 -8.28 -3.71
CA VAL A 116 -14.27 -8.99 -3.33
C VAL A 116 -14.90 -8.40 -2.08
N LEU A 117 -14.10 -8.11 -1.05
CA LEU A 117 -14.60 -7.49 0.18
C LEU A 117 -15.19 -6.10 -0.05
N LEU A 118 -14.52 -5.28 -0.89
CA LEU A 118 -15.04 -3.95 -1.25
C LEU A 118 -16.35 -4.05 -2.04
N ALA A 119 -16.46 -4.97 -2.98
CA ALA A 119 -17.69 -5.23 -3.72
C ALA A 119 -18.83 -5.69 -2.80
N ALA A 120 -18.54 -6.60 -1.87
CA ALA A 120 -19.51 -7.06 -0.88
C ALA A 120 -20.01 -5.90 0.00
N ARG A 121 -19.11 -5.02 0.41
CA ARG A 121 -19.47 -3.82 1.19
C ARG A 121 -20.38 -2.88 0.40
N GLN A 122 -20.14 -2.68 -0.89
CA GLN A 122 -21.02 -1.86 -1.75
C GLN A 122 -22.41 -2.48 -1.86
N VAL A 123 -22.52 -3.80 -2.04
CA VAL A 123 -23.81 -4.50 -2.05
C VAL A 123 -24.54 -4.34 -0.71
N LEU A 124 -23.82 -4.45 0.41
CA LEU A 124 -24.39 -4.26 1.74
C LEU A 124 -24.95 -2.84 1.94
N MET A 125 -24.26 -1.82 1.42
CA MET A 125 -24.65 -0.43 1.63
C MET A 125 -25.73 0.09 0.67
N ALA A 126 -25.75 -0.41 -0.57
CA ALA A 126 -26.59 0.10 -1.65
C ALA A 126 -27.52 -0.94 -2.28
N GLY A 127 -27.37 -2.23 -1.92
CA GLY A 127 -28.16 -3.31 -2.50
C GLY A 127 -29.50 -3.53 -1.80
N SER A 128 -30.44 -4.14 -2.52
CA SER A 128 -31.68 -4.65 -1.96
C SER A 128 -31.44 -5.90 -1.10
N GLU A 129 -32.40 -6.27 -0.26
CA GLU A 129 -32.34 -7.51 0.54
C GLU A 129 -32.07 -8.73 -0.33
N THR A 130 -32.69 -8.82 -1.50
CA THR A 130 -32.44 -9.92 -2.47
C THR A 130 -31.02 -9.93 -2.97
N GLN A 131 -30.43 -8.75 -3.25
CA GLN A 131 -29.03 -8.64 -3.69
C GLN A 131 -28.04 -8.99 -2.59
N VAL A 132 -28.33 -8.57 -1.36
CA VAL A 132 -27.52 -8.95 -0.19
C VAL A 132 -27.57 -10.46 0.04
N ALA A 133 -28.74 -11.10 -0.05
CA ALA A 133 -28.89 -12.56 0.06
C ALA A 133 -28.07 -13.30 -1.01
N LYS A 134 -28.15 -12.85 -2.27
CA LYS A 134 -27.35 -13.42 -3.38
C LYS A 134 -25.85 -13.28 -3.14
N ALA A 135 -25.40 -12.10 -2.70
CA ALA A 135 -23.98 -11.85 -2.38
C ALA A 135 -23.51 -12.76 -1.24
N THR A 136 -24.32 -12.96 -0.22
CA THR A 136 -24.01 -13.87 0.90
C THR A 136 -23.80 -15.30 0.42
N THR A 137 -24.65 -15.79 -0.50
CA THR A 137 -24.51 -17.12 -1.09
C THR A 137 -23.21 -17.24 -1.88
N ILE A 138 -22.90 -16.26 -2.73
CA ILE A 138 -21.65 -16.23 -3.52
C ILE A 138 -20.43 -16.30 -2.61
N LEU A 139 -20.39 -15.50 -1.55
CA LEU A 139 -19.27 -15.49 -0.60
C LEU A 139 -19.16 -16.80 0.19
N ALA A 140 -20.28 -17.41 0.56
CA ALA A 140 -20.30 -18.70 1.24
C ALA A 140 -19.77 -19.82 0.33
N ASP A 141 -20.13 -19.79 -0.95
CA ASP A 141 -19.64 -20.76 -1.94
C ASP A 141 -18.14 -20.58 -2.20
N ALA A 142 -17.69 -19.33 -2.38
CA ALA A 142 -16.27 -19.01 -2.53
C ALA A 142 -15.45 -19.47 -1.32
N ARG A 143 -15.92 -19.23 -0.11
CA ARG A 143 -15.26 -19.70 1.11
C ARG A 143 -15.14 -21.24 1.13
N ARG A 144 -16.19 -21.97 0.79
CA ARG A 144 -16.15 -23.45 0.73
C ARG A 144 -15.16 -23.93 -0.32
N ALA A 145 -15.15 -23.31 -1.49
CA ALA A 145 -14.21 -23.64 -2.55
C ALA A 145 -12.75 -23.43 -2.13
N LEU A 146 -12.46 -22.29 -1.44
CA LEU A 146 -11.10 -22.00 -0.93
C LEU A 146 -10.64 -23.04 0.11
N TYR A 147 -11.51 -23.45 1.03
CA TYR A 147 -11.18 -24.52 1.97
C TYR A 147 -11.01 -25.88 1.27
N GLY A 148 -11.73 -26.12 0.18
CA GLY A 148 -11.55 -27.31 -0.64
C GLY A 148 -10.14 -27.42 -1.23
N ILE A 149 -9.61 -26.30 -1.74
CA ILE A 149 -8.23 -26.24 -2.27
C ILE A 149 -7.20 -26.61 -1.21
N LEU A 150 -7.38 -26.16 0.04
CA LEU A 150 -6.48 -26.50 1.14
C LEU A 150 -6.53 -28.00 1.48
N ALA A 151 -7.70 -28.61 1.38
CA ALA A 151 -7.87 -30.04 1.64
C ALA A 151 -7.24 -30.94 0.56
N GLU A 152 -7.09 -30.42 -0.67
CA GLU A 152 -6.46 -31.15 -1.78
C GLU A 152 -4.92 -31.09 -1.72
N GLY A 153 -4.33 -30.12 -0.99
CA GLY A 153 -2.89 -29.88 -0.91
C GLY A 153 -2.12 -30.82 -0.02
N ASP A 154 -2.77 -31.67 0.77
CA ASP A 154 -2.11 -32.58 1.73
C ASP A 154 -1.80 -33.97 1.14
N GLN A 155 -1.77 -34.12 -0.19
CA GLN A 155 -1.54 -35.41 -0.86
C GLN A 155 -0.21 -35.51 -1.65
N GLU A 156 0.85 -34.79 -1.22
CA GLU A 156 2.21 -35.06 -1.67
C GLU A 156 3.15 -35.53 -0.57
#